data_9d13ea932f19fbb1e4e43e655d175691
#
_entry.id   9d13ea932f19fbb1e4e43e655d175691
#
_cell.length_a   1.000
_cell.length_b   1.000
_cell.length_c   1.000
_cell.angle_alpha   90.00
_cell.angle_beta   90.00
_cell.angle_gamma   90.00
#
_symmetry.space_group_name_H-M   'P 1'
#
loop_
_entity.id
_entity.type
_entity.pdbx_description
1 polymer ?
#
loop_
_entity_poly.entity_id
_entity_poly.type
_entity_poly.pdbx_seq_one_letter_code
_entity_poly.pdbx_strand_id
1 'polypeptide(L)'
;QEYYNGKQPEADEMESPIPNQQIATQGSFYFVIESAPGAQAWAAYAQNLLFQALQTQGAGSKTASGYGYFTEAGEEARRSIRNIQEAQNQALAEQQKAAELAAMPAHQQFIQTWEARFAEQTSLSVNNHAHTKLYEDWKTDLESVTGNPVYSAVEKAEIAELVDKIRKVHKNWLSNKKRKDYLTHILAKLSGK
;
A
#
# COMPACT_ATOMS: atom_id res chain seq x y z
N GLN A 1 22.19 -25.89 42.20
CA GLN A 1 23.44 -25.58 41.44
C GLN A 1 24.35 -26.82 41.35
N GLU A 2 24.41 -27.62 42.39
CA GLU A 2 25.26 -28.83 42.42
C GLU A 2 24.76 -29.93 41.48
N TYR A 3 23.44 -30.08 41.33
CA TYR A 3 22.81 -30.97 40.34
C TYR A 3 23.21 -30.62 38.89
N TYR A 4 23.16 -29.31 38.52
CA TYR A 4 23.53 -28.89 37.18
C TYR A 4 25.03 -29.00 36.90
N ASN A 5 25.84 -29.05 37.94
CA ASN A 5 27.29 -29.25 37.83
C ASN A 5 27.66 -30.72 37.89
N GLY A 6 26.67 -31.66 37.92
CA GLY A 6 26.89 -33.10 37.98
C GLY A 6 27.45 -33.64 39.29
N LYS A 7 27.37 -32.84 40.36
CA LYS A 7 27.87 -33.21 41.71
C LYS A 7 26.82 -34.03 42.51
N GLN A 8 25.55 -33.90 42.11
CA GLN A 8 24.45 -34.64 42.73
C GLN A 8 23.61 -35.30 41.65
N PRO A 9 23.06 -36.53 41.87
CA PRO A 9 22.25 -37.28 40.90
C PRO A 9 20.84 -36.72 40.76
N GLU A 10 20.33 -36.00 41.74
CA GLU A 10 19.01 -35.39 41.80
C GLU A 10 19.08 -33.95 42.31
N ALA A 11 18.09 -33.14 41.89
CA ALA A 11 17.95 -31.79 42.40
C ALA A 11 17.50 -31.81 43.89
N ASP A 12 18.17 -31.07 44.77
CA ASP A 12 17.80 -30.97 46.18
C ASP A 12 16.67 -29.94 46.32
N GLU A 13 15.53 -30.38 46.87
CA GLU A 13 14.37 -29.53 47.15
C GLU A 13 14.69 -28.47 48.26
N MET A 14 15.73 -28.70 49.03
CA MET A 14 16.19 -27.77 50.09
C MET A 14 17.22 -26.72 49.59
N GLU A 15 17.64 -26.80 48.34
CA GLU A 15 18.48 -25.73 47.76
C GLU A 15 17.73 -24.39 47.75
N SER A 16 18.42 -23.36 48.25
CA SER A 16 17.88 -21.97 48.21
C SER A 16 17.63 -21.56 46.74
N PRO A 17 16.45 -21.09 46.41
CA PRO A 17 16.17 -20.65 45.06
C PRO A 17 17.04 -19.47 44.67
N ILE A 18 17.77 -19.58 43.56
CA ILE A 18 18.56 -18.48 43.02
C ILE A 18 17.63 -17.55 42.27
N PRO A 19 17.58 -16.25 42.58
CA PRO A 19 16.76 -15.29 41.83
C PRO A 19 17.24 -15.21 40.40
N ASN A 20 16.36 -15.66 39.46
CA ASN A 20 16.61 -15.52 38.04
C ASN A 20 15.95 -14.25 37.54
N GLN A 21 16.75 -13.36 36.96
CA GLN A 21 16.24 -12.17 36.31
C GLN A 21 15.50 -12.58 35.03
N GLN A 22 14.28 -12.06 34.85
CA GLN A 22 13.49 -12.26 33.66
C GLN A 22 13.04 -10.91 33.09
N ILE A 23 12.97 -10.84 31.76
CA ILE A 23 12.43 -9.70 31.09
C ILE A 23 10.93 -9.91 30.97
N ALA A 24 10.14 -9.01 31.53
CA ALA A 24 8.71 -8.93 31.32
C ALA A 24 8.40 -7.77 30.38
N THR A 25 7.47 -7.96 29.45
CA THR A 25 6.97 -6.92 28.57
C THR A 25 5.55 -6.52 28.97
N GLN A 26 5.26 -5.23 28.93
CA GLN A 26 3.93 -4.69 29.13
C GLN A 26 3.54 -3.85 27.92
N GLY A 27 2.32 -4.01 27.42
CA GLY A 27 1.84 -3.27 26.27
C GLY A 27 0.63 -3.92 25.63
N SER A 28 0.19 -3.35 24.51
CA SER A 28 -0.87 -3.92 23.70
C SER A 28 -0.27 -4.82 22.61
N PHE A 29 -0.87 -5.98 22.43
CA PHE A 29 -0.42 -6.97 21.44
C PHE A 29 -1.53 -7.16 20.40
N TYR A 30 -1.14 -7.27 19.15
CA TYR A 30 -2.02 -7.54 18.05
C TYR A 30 -1.78 -8.94 17.49
N PHE A 31 -2.83 -9.76 17.54
CA PHE A 31 -2.79 -11.13 17.01
C PHE A 31 -3.57 -11.18 15.70
N VAL A 32 -2.96 -11.75 14.67
CA VAL A 32 -3.61 -11.98 13.37
C VAL A 32 -3.94 -13.45 13.25
N ILE A 33 -5.18 -13.77 12.95
CA ILE A 33 -5.66 -15.13 12.69
C ILE A 33 -6.17 -15.17 11.26
N GLU A 34 -5.51 -15.97 10.44
CA GLU A 34 -5.87 -16.14 9.04
C GLU A 34 -6.53 -17.51 8.83
N SER A 35 -7.45 -17.58 7.89
CA SER A 35 -8.11 -18.80 7.46
C SER A 35 -8.01 -19.00 5.96
N ALA A 36 -8.11 -20.23 5.51
CA ALA A 36 -8.29 -20.51 4.10
C ALA A 36 -9.61 -19.90 3.58
N PRO A 37 -9.71 -19.59 2.28
CA PRO A 37 -10.96 -19.11 1.69
C PRO A 37 -12.13 -20.04 2.00
N GLY A 38 -13.25 -19.47 2.47
CA GLY A 38 -14.44 -20.23 2.87
C GLY A 38 -14.43 -20.75 4.33
N ALA A 39 -13.35 -20.56 5.08
CA ALA A 39 -13.20 -21.05 6.46
C ALA A 39 -13.27 -19.94 7.53
N GLN A 40 -13.89 -18.78 7.22
CA GLN A 40 -13.95 -17.61 8.10
C GLN A 40 -14.57 -17.92 9.47
N ALA A 41 -15.55 -18.84 9.53
CA ALA A 41 -16.17 -19.27 10.78
C ALA A 41 -15.15 -19.92 11.74
N TRP A 42 -14.17 -20.65 11.21
CA TRP A 42 -13.11 -21.25 12.00
C TRP A 42 -12.13 -20.19 12.54
N ALA A 43 -11.84 -19.14 11.77
CA ALA A 43 -11.01 -18.04 12.25
C ALA A 43 -11.70 -17.31 13.42
N ALA A 44 -13.00 -17.05 13.34
CA ALA A 44 -13.77 -16.43 14.42
C ALA A 44 -13.81 -17.32 15.68
N TYR A 45 -13.97 -18.64 15.50
CA TYR A 45 -13.92 -19.59 16.62
C TYR A 45 -12.54 -19.62 17.28
N ALA A 46 -11.46 -19.69 16.46
CA ALA A 46 -10.08 -19.66 16.95
C ALA A 46 -9.75 -18.35 17.69
N GLN A 47 -10.27 -17.20 17.22
CA GLN A 47 -10.13 -15.91 17.89
C GLN A 47 -10.74 -15.95 19.30
N ASN A 48 -11.97 -16.46 19.43
CA ASN A 48 -12.63 -16.55 20.73
C ASN A 48 -11.88 -17.49 21.67
N LEU A 49 -11.41 -18.62 21.15
CA LEU A 49 -10.66 -19.60 21.94
C LEU A 49 -9.32 -19.01 22.42
N LEU A 50 -8.58 -18.34 21.53
CA LEU A 50 -7.33 -17.66 21.87
C LEU A 50 -7.55 -16.61 22.96
N PHE A 51 -8.59 -15.78 22.80
CA PHE A 51 -8.90 -14.73 23.77
C PHE A 51 -9.21 -15.31 25.15
N GLN A 52 -10.03 -16.34 25.24
CA GLN A 52 -10.32 -17.04 26.49
C GLN A 52 -9.06 -17.66 27.10
N ALA A 53 -8.22 -18.29 26.31
CA ALA A 53 -6.97 -18.90 26.80
C ALA A 53 -6.01 -17.81 27.34
N LEU A 54 -5.87 -16.69 26.67
CA LEU A 54 -5.03 -15.57 27.10
C LEU A 54 -5.52 -14.92 28.41
N GLN A 55 -6.84 -14.89 28.62
CA GLN A 55 -7.43 -14.36 29.87
C GLN A 55 -7.30 -15.33 31.04
N THR A 56 -7.45 -16.64 30.81
CA THR A 56 -7.57 -17.63 31.86
C THR A 56 -6.26 -18.37 32.15
N GLN A 57 -5.47 -18.65 31.15
CA GLN A 57 -4.22 -19.38 31.26
C GLN A 57 -3.00 -18.48 31.10
N GLY A 58 -3.15 -17.35 30.37
CA GLY A 58 -2.06 -16.46 30.03
C GLY A 58 -1.11 -17.03 28.97
N ALA A 59 -0.06 -16.28 28.65
CA ALA A 59 1.01 -16.71 27.76
C ALA A 59 2.38 -16.36 28.36
N GLY A 60 3.31 -17.30 28.26
CA GLY A 60 4.67 -17.13 28.77
C GLY A 60 5.07 -18.16 29.81
N SER A 61 6.29 -18.02 30.31
CA SER A 61 6.92 -19.03 31.21
C SER A 61 6.55 -18.89 32.68
N LYS A 62 5.94 -17.77 33.11
CA LYS A 62 5.62 -17.48 34.52
C LYS A 62 4.15 -17.10 34.78
N THR A 63 3.23 -17.78 34.08
CA THR A 63 1.79 -17.55 34.29
C THR A 63 1.35 -17.90 35.71
N ALA A 64 1.91 -18.95 36.33
CA ALA A 64 1.69 -19.31 37.74
C ALA A 64 2.10 -18.20 38.74
N SER A 65 3.00 -17.31 38.35
CA SER A 65 3.42 -16.16 39.17
C SER A 65 2.66 -14.88 38.84
N GLY A 66 1.56 -14.95 38.07
CA GLY A 66 0.71 -13.82 37.72
C GLY A 66 1.13 -13.01 36.49
N TYR A 67 2.12 -13.49 35.73
CA TYR A 67 2.54 -12.83 34.47
C TYR A 67 1.81 -13.39 33.25
N GLY A 68 1.77 -12.59 32.19
CA GLY A 68 1.28 -13.06 30.87
C GLY A 68 -0.22 -13.15 30.70
N TYR A 69 -1.01 -12.62 31.63
CA TYR A 69 -2.46 -12.51 31.46
C TYR A 69 -2.82 -11.29 30.64
N PHE A 70 -3.82 -11.44 29.78
CA PHE A 70 -4.26 -10.43 28.86
C PHE A 70 -5.68 -9.96 29.22
N THR A 71 -5.95 -8.69 28.98
CA THR A 71 -7.29 -8.10 29.05
C THR A 71 -7.64 -7.50 27.69
N GLU A 72 -8.89 -7.11 27.51
CA GLU A 72 -9.29 -6.38 26.30
C GLU A 72 -8.49 -5.08 26.15
N ALA A 73 -8.09 -4.78 24.93
CA ALA A 73 -7.41 -3.55 24.61
C ALA A 73 -8.31 -2.34 24.83
N GLY A 74 -7.76 -1.28 25.46
CA GLY A 74 -8.42 0.01 25.60
C GLY A 74 -8.67 0.69 24.23
N GLU A 75 -9.48 1.75 24.25
CA GLU A 75 -9.85 2.47 23.01
C GLU A 75 -8.66 3.07 22.26
N GLU A 76 -7.64 3.51 22.95
CA GLU A 76 -6.43 4.04 22.32
C GLU A 76 -5.69 2.96 21.51
N ALA A 77 -5.51 1.77 22.09
CA ALA A 77 -4.88 0.65 21.40
C ALA A 77 -5.74 0.18 20.21
N ARG A 78 -7.07 0.12 20.37
CA ARG A 78 -8.00 -0.20 19.28
C ARG A 78 -7.93 0.81 18.14
N ARG A 79 -7.79 2.10 18.45
CA ARG A 79 -7.59 3.16 17.44
C ARG A 79 -6.27 2.97 16.69
N SER A 80 -5.17 2.71 17.40
CA SER A 80 -3.89 2.44 16.79
C SER A 80 -3.93 1.25 15.83
N ILE A 81 -4.60 0.17 16.22
CA ILE A 81 -4.77 -1.01 15.36
C ILE A 81 -5.56 -0.66 14.10
N ARG A 82 -6.68 0.07 14.22
CA ARG A 82 -7.45 0.53 13.05
C ARG A 82 -6.60 1.34 12.08
N ASN A 83 -5.82 2.29 12.59
CA ASN A 83 -4.94 3.11 11.75
C ASN A 83 -3.89 2.26 11.01
N ILE A 84 -3.32 1.26 11.69
CA ILE A 84 -2.36 0.33 11.06
C ILE A 84 -3.04 -0.49 9.97
N GLN A 85 -4.22 -1.02 10.23
CA GLN A 85 -4.99 -1.80 9.25
C GLN A 85 -5.38 -0.96 8.03
N GLU A 86 -5.84 0.27 8.24
CA GLU A 86 -6.16 1.21 7.16
C GLU A 86 -4.94 1.53 6.31
N ALA A 87 -3.79 1.79 6.93
CA ALA A 87 -2.54 2.03 6.21
C ALA A 87 -2.08 0.80 5.41
N GLN A 88 -2.20 -0.40 5.97
CA GLN A 88 -1.88 -1.66 5.27
C GLN A 88 -2.82 -1.89 4.09
N ASN A 89 -4.13 -1.68 4.25
CA ASN A 89 -5.10 -1.83 3.18
C ASN A 89 -4.87 -0.81 2.05
N GLN A 90 -4.52 0.43 2.39
CA GLN A 90 -4.15 1.44 1.40
C GLN A 90 -2.90 1.04 0.62
N ALA A 91 -1.85 0.60 1.31
CA ALA A 91 -0.61 0.15 0.67
C ALA A 91 -0.85 -1.06 -0.26
N LEU A 92 -1.68 -2.03 0.17
CA LEU A 92 -2.06 -3.17 -0.65
C LEU A 92 -2.85 -2.75 -1.90
N ALA A 93 -3.80 -1.83 -1.75
CA ALA A 93 -4.59 -1.31 -2.87
C ALA A 93 -3.71 -0.54 -3.87
N GLU A 94 -2.74 0.23 -3.39
CA GLU A 94 -1.76 0.91 -4.25
C GLU A 94 -0.88 -0.09 -5.00
N GLN A 95 -0.40 -1.14 -4.33
CA GLN A 95 0.37 -2.21 -4.97
C GLN A 95 -0.44 -2.93 -6.05
N GLN A 96 -1.70 -3.24 -5.78
CA GLN A 96 -2.58 -3.87 -6.76
C GLN A 96 -2.80 -2.98 -7.98
N LYS A 97 -3.10 -1.70 -7.78
CA LYS A 97 -3.23 -0.73 -8.88
C LYS A 97 -1.95 -0.59 -9.69
N ALA A 98 -0.79 -0.55 -9.03
CA ALA A 98 0.50 -0.50 -9.72
C ALA A 98 0.77 -1.77 -10.54
N ALA A 99 0.43 -2.94 -10.00
CA ALA A 99 0.57 -4.21 -10.70
C ALA A 99 -0.39 -4.32 -11.90
N GLU A 100 -1.64 -3.89 -11.75
CA GLU A 100 -2.61 -3.83 -12.84
C GLU A 100 -2.12 -2.90 -13.96
N LEU A 101 -1.64 -1.70 -13.60
CA LEU A 101 -1.09 -0.76 -14.56
C LEU A 101 0.12 -1.36 -15.27
N ALA A 102 1.04 -2.00 -14.55
CA ALA A 102 2.22 -2.62 -15.14
C ALA A 102 1.91 -3.80 -16.08
N ALA A 103 0.78 -4.48 -15.87
CA ALA A 103 0.32 -5.58 -16.71
C ALA A 103 -0.37 -5.11 -18.01
N MET A 104 -0.75 -3.82 -18.09
CA MET A 104 -1.40 -3.28 -19.27
C MET A 104 -0.41 -3.02 -20.42
N PRO A 105 -0.89 -3.02 -21.68
CA PRO A 105 -0.09 -2.57 -22.82
C PRO A 105 0.42 -1.14 -22.64
N ALA A 106 1.59 -0.83 -23.18
CA ALA A 106 2.28 0.45 -22.97
C ALA A 106 1.40 1.69 -23.34
N HIS A 107 0.60 1.62 -24.39
CA HIS A 107 -0.30 2.71 -24.77
C HIS A 107 -1.41 2.93 -23.73
N GLN A 108 -1.95 1.84 -23.15
CA GLN A 108 -2.97 1.94 -22.10
C GLN A 108 -2.39 2.48 -20.80
N GLN A 109 -1.15 2.08 -20.43
CA GLN A 109 -0.43 2.66 -19.32
C GLN A 109 -0.26 4.18 -19.51
N PHE A 110 0.12 4.60 -20.70
CA PHE A 110 0.23 6.02 -21.06
C PHE A 110 -1.10 6.75 -20.88
N ILE A 111 -2.19 6.20 -21.45
CA ILE A 111 -3.53 6.79 -21.37
C ILE A 111 -3.98 6.93 -19.92
N GLN A 112 -3.94 5.86 -19.11
CA GLN A 112 -4.37 5.89 -17.72
C GLN A 112 -3.54 6.84 -16.87
N THR A 113 -2.22 6.84 -17.06
CA THR A 113 -1.32 7.74 -16.31
C THR A 113 -1.66 9.21 -16.55
N TRP A 114 -1.90 9.58 -17.81
CA TRP A 114 -2.19 10.96 -18.14
C TRP A 114 -3.63 11.37 -17.85
N GLU A 115 -4.60 10.46 -17.98
CA GLU A 115 -5.97 10.71 -17.51
C GLU A 115 -6.00 10.98 -16.01
N ALA A 116 -5.33 10.17 -15.20
CA ALA A 116 -5.25 10.37 -13.75
C ALA A 116 -4.60 11.71 -13.40
N ARG A 117 -3.44 12.03 -14.00
CA ARG A 117 -2.73 13.30 -13.76
C ARG A 117 -3.58 14.53 -14.11
N PHE A 118 -4.37 14.47 -15.19
CA PHE A 118 -5.26 15.57 -15.57
C PHE A 118 -6.56 15.59 -14.76
N ALA A 119 -7.07 14.46 -14.30
CA ALA A 119 -8.25 14.40 -13.45
C ALA A 119 -8.04 15.05 -12.07
N GLU A 120 -6.82 15.03 -11.54
CA GLU A 120 -6.45 15.72 -10.30
C GLU A 120 -6.45 17.26 -10.43
N GLN A 121 -6.46 17.77 -11.67
CA GLN A 121 -6.38 19.21 -11.93
C GLN A 121 -7.75 19.82 -12.16
N THR A 122 -8.28 20.51 -11.16
CA THR A 122 -9.59 21.21 -11.26
C THR A 122 -9.53 22.49 -12.08
N SER A 123 -8.39 23.20 -12.06
CA SER A 123 -8.19 24.41 -12.87
C SER A 123 -6.72 24.55 -13.26
N LEU A 124 -6.44 24.54 -14.57
CA LEU A 124 -5.09 24.74 -15.08
C LEU A 124 -4.85 26.21 -15.45
N SER A 125 -3.71 26.77 -15.01
CA SER A 125 -3.30 28.15 -15.31
C SER A 125 -1.93 28.18 -15.98
N VAL A 126 -1.76 29.05 -16.97
CA VAL A 126 -0.48 29.24 -17.69
C VAL A 126 0.60 29.86 -16.79
N ASN A 127 0.18 30.61 -15.78
CA ASN A 127 1.10 31.33 -14.88
C ASN A 127 1.53 30.49 -13.67
N ASN A 128 1.04 29.25 -13.54
CA ASN A 128 1.43 28.36 -12.45
C ASN A 128 2.60 27.48 -12.90
N HIS A 129 3.70 27.51 -12.16
CA HIS A 129 4.92 26.75 -12.47
C HIS A 129 4.67 25.23 -12.51
N ALA A 130 3.88 24.70 -11.57
CA ALA A 130 3.55 23.26 -11.54
C ALA A 130 2.76 22.83 -12.79
N HIS A 131 1.83 23.68 -13.25
CA HIS A 131 1.06 23.42 -14.46
C HIS A 131 1.90 23.57 -15.74
N THR A 132 2.92 24.41 -15.71
CA THR A 132 3.88 24.53 -16.83
C THR A 132 4.75 23.28 -16.89
N LYS A 133 5.22 22.77 -15.74
CA LYS A 133 5.96 21.51 -15.65
C LYS A 133 5.11 20.34 -16.14
N LEU A 134 3.86 20.25 -15.71
CA LEU A 134 2.92 19.22 -16.18
C LEU A 134 2.81 19.21 -17.72
N TYR A 135 2.76 20.38 -18.35
CA TYR A 135 2.73 20.49 -19.80
C TYR A 135 4.03 20.02 -20.47
N GLU A 136 5.18 20.39 -19.94
CA GLU A 136 6.48 20.00 -20.50
C GLU A 136 6.71 18.48 -20.33
N ASP A 137 6.33 17.89 -19.19
CA ASP A 137 6.37 16.45 -18.97
C ASP A 137 5.47 15.72 -19.99
N TRP A 138 4.23 16.19 -20.13
CA TRP A 138 3.28 15.63 -21.10
C TRP A 138 3.77 15.75 -22.54
N LYS A 139 4.34 16.88 -22.91
CA LYS A 139 4.95 17.11 -24.21
C LYS A 139 6.08 16.11 -24.49
N THR A 140 6.99 15.92 -23.55
CA THR A 140 8.11 14.99 -23.66
C THR A 140 7.63 13.55 -23.87
N ASP A 141 6.63 13.12 -23.10
CA ASP A 141 6.06 11.79 -23.23
C ASP A 141 5.31 11.59 -24.56
N LEU A 142 4.58 12.60 -25.05
CA LEU A 142 3.95 12.56 -26.38
C LEU A 142 4.97 12.49 -27.51
N GLU A 143 6.07 13.18 -27.41
CA GLU A 143 7.17 13.11 -28.38
C GLU A 143 7.80 11.71 -28.41
N SER A 144 7.96 11.09 -27.23
CA SER A 144 8.47 9.72 -27.12
C SER A 144 7.57 8.72 -27.80
N VAL A 145 6.25 8.85 -27.67
CA VAL A 145 5.25 7.97 -28.29
C VAL A 145 5.19 8.17 -29.82
N THR A 146 5.17 9.41 -30.28
CA THR A 146 5.06 9.72 -31.72
C THR A 146 6.26 9.21 -32.52
N GLY A 147 7.47 9.30 -31.94
CA GLY A 147 8.71 8.83 -32.54
C GLY A 147 8.97 7.30 -32.40
N ASN A 148 8.20 6.62 -31.55
CA ASN A 148 8.47 5.22 -31.24
C ASN A 148 7.77 4.27 -32.22
N PRO A 149 8.52 3.40 -32.94
CA PRO A 149 7.95 2.43 -33.87
C PRO A 149 7.24 1.25 -33.17
N VAL A 150 7.40 1.09 -31.87
CA VAL A 150 6.75 0.03 -31.07
C VAL A 150 5.23 0.22 -31.05
N TYR A 151 4.74 1.48 -31.12
CA TYR A 151 3.30 1.75 -31.12
C TYR A 151 2.72 1.59 -32.54
N SER A 152 1.71 0.72 -32.66
CA SER A 152 0.95 0.55 -33.88
C SER A 152 0.11 1.81 -34.22
N ALA A 153 -0.41 1.89 -35.42
CA ALA A 153 -1.29 2.99 -35.84
C ALA A 153 -2.56 3.07 -35.00
N VAL A 154 -3.11 1.92 -34.58
CA VAL A 154 -4.31 1.86 -33.73
C VAL A 154 -4.01 2.41 -32.34
N GLU A 155 -2.93 2.00 -31.70
CA GLU A 155 -2.53 2.47 -30.38
C GLU A 155 -2.22 3.98 -30.37
N LYS A 156 -1.61 4.48 -31.44
CA LYS A 156 -1.40 5.93 -31.65
C LYS A 156 -2.71 6.68 -31.80
N ALA A 157 -3.72 6.10 -32.44
CA ALA A 157 -5.04 6.70 -32.57
C ALA A 157 -5.77 6.80 -31.23
N GLU A 158 -5.68 5.79 -30.38
CA GLU A 158 -6.23 5.84 -29.01
C GLU A 158 -5.58 6.94 -28.17
N ILE A 159 -4.26 7.11 -28.28
CA ILE A 159 -3.54 8.20 -27.61
C ILE A 159 -3.97 9.56 -28.19
N ALA A 160 -4.23 9.67 -29.49
CA ALA A 160 -4.74 10.90 -30.11
C ALA A 160 -6.14 11.26 -29.58
N GLU A 161 -7.01 10.30 -29.31
CA GLU A 161 -8.31 10.53 -28.68
C GLU A 161 -8.16 11.11 -27.27
N LEU A 162 -7.22 10.58 -26.47
CA LEU A 162 -6.89 11.15 -25.17
C LEU A 162 -6.44 12.60 -25.30
N VAL A 163 -5.52 12.89 -26.22
CA VAL A 163 -5.01 14.28 -26.44
C VAL A 163 -6.15 15.21 -26.82
N ASP A 164 -7.08 14.78 -27.68
CA ASP A 164 -8.23 15.60 -28.08
C ASP A 164 -9.21 15.82 -26.92
N LYS A 165 -9.44 14.79 -26.07
CA LYS A 165 -10.23 14.87 -24.84
C LYS A 165 -9.64 15.90 -23.86
N ILE A 166 -8.35 15.82 -23.58
CA ILE A 166 -7.64 16.76 -22.69
C ILE A 166 -7.72 18.19 -23.28
N ARG A 167 -7.51 18.35 -24.59
CA ARG A 167 -7.61 19.63 -25.27
C ARG A 167 -8.98 20.27 -25.13
N LYS A 168 -10.06 19.48 -25.20
CA LYS A 168 -11.44 19.96 -25.02
C LYS A 168 -11.73 20.38 -23.59
N VAL A 169 -11.27 19.61 -22.61
CA VAL A 169 -11.50 19.88 -21.19
C VAL A 169 -10.70 21.10 -20.72
N HIS A 170 -9.41 21.17 -21.05
CA HIS A 170 -8.50 22.23 -20.61
C HIS A 170 -8.27 23.30 -21.69
N LYS A 171 -9.31 23.67 -22.40
CA LYS A 171 -9.28 24.55 -23.56
C LYS A 171 -8.57 25.90 -23.28
N ASN A 172 -8.84 26.52 -22.14
CA ASN A 172 -8.24 27.82 -21.79
C ASN A 172 -6.74 27.72 -21.53
N TRP A 173 -6.30 26.67 -20.85
CA TRP A 173 -4.88 26.44 -20.56
C TRP A 173 -4.07 26.10 -21.81
N LEU A 174 -4.70 25.44 -22.79
CA LEU A 174 -4.09 25.02 -24.05
C LEU A 174 -4.34 26.02 -25.21
N SER A 175 -4.98 27.18 -24.94
CA SER A 175 -5.32 28.17 -25.96
C SER A 175 -4.12 29.00 -26.43
N ASN A 176 -2.99 28.98 -25.70
CA ASN A 176 -1.75 29.66 -26.12
C ASN A 176 -1.31 29.11 -27.49
N LYS A 177 -0.96 30.07 -28.41
CA LYS A 177 -0.61 29.75 -29.79
C LYS A 177 0.42 28.64 -29.92
N LYS A 178 1.52 28.72 -29.14
CA LYS A 178 2.57 27.67 -29.16
C LYS A 178 2.07 26.29 -28.79
N ARG A 179 1.23 26.20 -27.74
CA ARG A 179 0.66 24.93 -27.28
C ARG A 179 -0.36 24.38 -28.29
N LYS A 180 -1.18 25.24 -28.85
CA LYS A 180 -2.18 24.89 -29.88
C LYS A 180 -1.50 24.37 -31.14
N ASP A 181 -0.49 25.02 -31.64
CA ASP A 181 0.25 24.65 -32.85
C ASP A 181 0.96 23.30 -32.61
N TYR A 182 1.59 23.14 -31.44
CA TYR A 182 2.22 21.87 -31.05
C TYR A 182 1.23 20.73 -31.02
N LEU A 183 0.08 20.86 -30.33
CA LEU A 183 -0.92 19.80 -30.24
C LEU A 183 -1.53 19.45 -31.61
N THR A 184 -1.71 20.43 -32.47
CA THR A 184 -2.19 20.19 -33.85
C THR A 184 -1.18 19.35 -34.63
N HIS A 185 0.11 19.64 -34.50
CA HIS A 185 1.18 18.89 -35.12
C HIS A 185 1.28 17.46 -34.58
N ILE A 186 1.20 17.28 -33.26
CA ILE A 186 1.24 15.96 -32.62
C ILE A 186 0.02 15.11 -33.03
N LEU A 187 -1.19 15.68 -33.04
CA LEU A 187 -2.39 14.97 -33.47
C LEU A 187 -2.30 14.51 -34.95
N ALA A 188 -1.72 15.33 -35.82
CA ALA A 188 -1.47 14.91 -37.20
C ALA A 188 -0.50 13.72 -37.27
N LYS A 189 0.60 13.75 -36.52
CA LYS A 189 1.55 12.64 -36.45
C LYS A 189 0.95 11.35 -35.86
N LEU A 190 0.16 11.46 -34.80
CA LEU A 190 -0.51 10.30 -34.17
C LEU A 190 -1.58 9.70 -35.09
N SER A 191 -2.26 10.53 -35.88
CA SER A 191 -3.31 10.09 -36.82
C SER A 191 -2.77 9.65 -38.19
N GLY A 192 -1.47 9.67 -38.38
CA GLY A 192 -0.84 9.24 -39.65
C GLY A 192 -1.12 10.17 -40.84
N LYS A 193 -1.44 11.44 -40.57
CA LYS A 193 -1.71 12.49 -41.58
C LYS A 193 -0.55 13.43 -41.73
#